data_d8f1fd52917b3d4842ca054ec264cfed
#
_entry.id   d8f1fd52917b3d4842ca054ec264cfed
#
_cell.length_a   1.000
_cell.length_b   1.000
_cell.length_c   1.000
_cell.angle_alpha   90.00
_cell.angle_beta   90.00
_cell.angle_gamma   90.00
#
_symmetry.space_group_name_H-M   'P 1'
#
loop_
_entity.id
_entity.type
_entity.pdbx_description
1 polymer ?
#
loop_
_entity_poly.entity_id
_entity_poly.type
_entity_poly.pdbx_seq_one_letter_code
_entity_poly.pdbx_strand_id
1 'polypeptide(L)'
;MEPRLLGKLELIVGPMRSNKTAELLRRIEIRRQYAKQNVMLLKPSDDTKAEAGLVESRNRNGCGKMEAVEFRSSDPWSVLPVLSATEQKIGKRIECVALDEGQFVTDLFLFTKRLLESGYDVMVSGLELDFRGLPFGEMLDLSWLVRTYSGNLTELVAYCSCGAKALYPQRLIDGQPAPYDSPIIMAGDNYEPRCGTHFILPGTPH
;
A
#
# COMPACT_ATOMS: atom_id res chain seq x y z
N MET A 1 -14.14 -24.03 22.93
CA MET A 1 -13.83 -23.28 21.70
C MET A 1 -12.52 -22.55 21.95
N GLU A 2 -11.46 -22.96 21.30
CA GLU A 2 -10.17 -22.28 21.46
C GLU A 2 -10.32 -20.82 21.03
N PRO A 3 -9.66 -19.88 21.73
CA PRO A 3 -9.72 -18.48 21.34
C PRO A 3 -9.11 -18.34 19.93
N ARG A 4 -9.90 -17.81 19.00
CA ARG A 4 -9.44 -17.54 17.64
C ARG A 4 -8.39 -16.43 17.73
N LEU A 5 -7.14 -16.73 17.41
CA LEU A 5 -6.09 -15.73 17.34
C LEU A 5 -6.41 -14.76 16.21
N LEU A 6 -6.55 -13.49 16.55
CA LEU A 6 -6.69 -12.41 15.56
C LEU A 6 -5.34 -12.13 14.92
N GLY A 7 -5.34 -11.78 13.64
CA GLY A 7 -4.14 -11.32 12.94
C GLY A 7 -3.69 -9.94 13.41
N LYS A 8 -2.46 -9.54 13.03
CA LYS A 8 -1.88 -8.22 13.31
C LYS A 8 -1.77 -7.40 12.03
N LEU A 9 -2.00 -6.09 12.13
CA LEU A 9 -1.85 -5.17 11.00
C LEU A 9 -0.50 -4.44 11.08
N GLU A 10 0.29 -4.52 10.01
CA GLU A 10 1.42 -3.64 9.76
C GLU A 10 1.04 -2.65 8.66
N LEU A 11 0.94 -1.38 9.00
CA LEU A 11 0.60 -0.31 8.07
C LEU A 11 1.86 0.51 7.75
N ILE A 12 2.20 0.63 6.46
CA ILE A 12 3.38 1.35 5.96
C ILE A 12 2.90 2.52 5.13
N VAL A 13 3.04 3.72 5.65
CA VAL A 13 2.58 4.95 5.01
C VAL A 13 3.73 5.92 4.75
N GLY A 14 3.45 6.94 3.97
CA GLY A 14 4.39 8.02 3.66
C GLY A 14 4.18 8.55 2.24
N PRO A 15 4.77 9.70 1.92
CA PRO A 15 4.57 10.35 0.62
C PRO A 15 5.20 9.55 -0.53
N MET A 16 5.00 10.03 -1.76
CA MET A 16 5.71 9.49 -2.93
C MET A 16 7.23 9.51 -2.70
N ARG A 17 7.93 8.51 -3.24
CA ARG A 17 9.40 8.34 -3.12
C ARG A 17 9.92 8.10 -1.69
N SER A 18 9.06 7.72 -0.73
CA SER A 18 9.49 7.33 0.63
C SER A 18 9.93 5.86 0.74
N ASN A 19 10.01 5.11 -0.35
CA ASN A 19 10.41 3.69 -0.41
C ASN A 19 9.43 2.70 0.27
N LYS A 20 8.13 2.99 0.31
CA LYS A 20 7.11 2.10 0.91
C LYS A 20 7.14 0.68 0.34
N THR A 21 7.09 0.56 -0.99
CA THR A 21 7.18 -0.74 -1.68
C THR A 21 8.46 -1.50 -1.30
N ALA A 22 9.62 -0.83 -1.25
CA ALA A 22 10.88 -1.46 -0.82
C ALA A 22 10.80 -1.99 0.61
N GLU A 23 10.23 -1.24 1.53
CA GLU A 23 10.04 -1.65 2.92
C GLU A 23 9.05 -2.82 3.03
N LEU A 24 7.96 -2.81 2.27
CA LEU A 24 7.01 -3.91 2.20
C LEU A 24 7.70 -5.20 1.73
N LEU A 25 8.41 -5.15 0.60
CA LEU A 25 9.13 -6.31 0.05
C LEU A 25 10.20 -6.83 1.01
N ARG A 26 10.96 -5.94 1.66
CA ARG A 26 11.94 -6.31 2.70
C ARG A 26 11.28 -7.07 3.86
N ARG A 27 10.12 -6.62 4.35
CA ARG A 27 9.39 -7.31 5.43
C ARG A 27 8.88 -8.68 4.98
N ILE A 28 8.36 -8.79 3.75
CA ILE A 28 7.94 -10.06 3.19
C ILE A 28 9.11 -11.05 3.15
N GLU A 29 10.27 -10.60 2.68
CA GLU A 29 11.46 -11.45 2.63
C GLU A 29 11.89 -11.94 4.01
N ILE A 30 11.92 -11.06 5.01
CA ILE A 30 12.21 -11.41 6.39
C ILE A 30 11.23 -12.48 6.91
N ARG A 31 9.93 -12.30 6.68
CA ARG A 31 8.91 -13.27 7.11
C ARG A 31 9.10 -14.62 6.42
N ARG A 32 9.38 -14.64 5.11
CA ARG A 32 9.62 -15.88 4.36
C ARG A 32 10.92 -16.58 4.77
N GLN A 33 12.02 -15.83 4.87
CA GLN A 33 13.36 -16.43 5.11
C GLN A 33 13.59 -16.82 6.56
N TYR A 34 13.22 -15.96 7.51
CA TYR A 34 13.57 -16.15 8.92
C TYR A 34 12.40 -16.67 9.74
N ALA A 35 11.20 -16.15 9.57
CA ALA A 35 10.03 -16.64 10.28
C ALA A 35 9.39 -17.88 9.63
N LYS A 36 9.83 -18.28 8.40
CA LYS A 36 9.32 -19.42 7.64
C LYS A 36 7.81 -19.33 7.35
N GLN A 37 7.29 -18.11 7.26
CA GLN A 37 5.88 -17.85 6.98
C GLN A 37 5.59 -17.89 5.48
N ASN A 38 4.41 -18.38 5.12
CA ASN A 38 3.88 -18.26 3.76
C ASN A 38 3.20 -16.89 3.65
N VAL A 39 3.70 -16.06 2.77
CA VAL A 39 3.19 -14.70 2.56
C VAL A 39 2.63 -14.60 1.14
N MET A 40 1.36 -14.18 1.01
CA MET A 40 0.75 -13.83 -0.27
C MET A 40 0.89 -12.31 -0.48
N LEU A 41 1.54 -11.90 -1.56
CA LEU A 41 1.61 -10.50 -1.96
C LEU A 41 0.50 -10.21 -2.97
N LEU A 42 -0.23 -9.14 -2.74
CA LEU A 42 -1.34 -8.66 -3.57
C LEU A 42 -0.96 -7.36 -4.28
N LYS A 43 -1.42 -7.21 -5.50
CA LYS A 43 -1.26 -6.01 -6.32
C LYS A 43 -2.59 -5.67 -6.99
N PRO A 44 -3.10 -4.43 -6.86
CA PRO A 44 -4.23 -3.98 -7.67
C PRO A 44 -3.87 -4.02 -9.17
N SER A 45 -4.71 -4.65 -9.98
CA SER A 45 -4.47 -4.79 -11.43
C SER A 45 -4.46 -3.44 -12.17
N ASP A 46 -5.07 -2.42 -11.55
CA ASP A 46 -5.05 -1.05 -12.06
C ASP A 46 -3.68 -0.36 -11.84
N ASP A 47 -2.78 -0.95 -11.03
CA ASP A 47 -1.42 -0.48 -10.89
C ASP A 47 -0.54 -0.94 -12.07
N THR A 48 -0.27 -0.02 -12.97
CA THR A 48 0.52 -0.25 -14.20
C THR A 48 2.02 0.07 -14.05
N LYS A 49 2.51 0.32 -12.82
CA LYS A 49 3.92 0.70 -12.56
C LYS A 49 4.92 -0.43 -12.81
N ALA A 50 4.50 -1.67 -12.66
CA ALA A 50 5.31 -2.84 -12.93
C ALA A 50 4.59 -3.80 -13.90
N GLU A 51 5.32 -4.78 -14.42
CA GLU A 51 4.73 -5.87 -15.22
C GLU A 51 3.61 -6.59 -14.47
N ALA A 52 2.70 -7.19 -15.24
CA ALA A 52 1.62 -7.99 -14.67
C ALA A 52 2.15 -9.06 -13.72
N GLY A 53 1.49 -9.25 -12.58
CA GLY A 53 1.89 -10.23 -11.59
C GLY A 53 3.18 -9.91 -10.81
N LEU A 54 3.69 -8.69 -10.93
CA LEU A 54 4.91 -8.27 -10.23
C LEU A 54 4.71 -6.98 -9.45
N VAL A 55 5.28 -6.92 -8.25
CA VAL A 55 5.51 -5.68 -7.50
C VAL A 55 7.00 -5.35 -7.60
N GLU A 56 7.30 -4.13 -8.01
CA GLU A 56 8.67 -3.67 -8.20
C GLU A 56 8.94 -2.38 -7.42
N SER A 57 10.03 -2.37 -6.66
CA SER A 57 10.55 -1.18 -6.01
C SER A 57 11.47 -0.42 -6.97
N ARG A 58 11.30 0.90 -7.07
CA ARG A 58 12.21 1.78 -7.82
C ARG A 58 13.59 1.90 -7.18
N ASN A 59 13.70 1.55 -5.90
CA ASN A 59 14.97 1.54 -5.19
C ASN A 59 15.69 0.22 -5.41
N ARG A 60 16.76 0.26 -6.22
CA ARG A 60 17.56 -0.92 -6.59
C ARG A 60 18.44 -1.48 -5.46
N ASN A 61 18.47 -0.85 -4.29
CA ASN A 61 19.30 -1.26 -3.15
C ASN A 61 18.56 -2.22 -2.20
N GLY A 62 17.88 -3.25 -2.72
CA GLY A 62 17.12 -4.22 -1.90
C GLY A 62 16.37 -5.25 -2.73
N CYS A 63 15.40 -5.93 -2.14
CA CYS A 63 14.45 -6.79 -2.87
C CYS A 63 13.71 -5.96 -3.91
N GLY A 64 14.24 -5.94 -5.13
CA GLY A 64 13.75 -5.06 -6.18
C GLY A 64 12.41 -5.49 -6.77
N LYS A 65 12.11 -6.80 -6.79
CA LYS A 65 11.00 -7.39 -7.56
C LYS A 65 10.46 -8.63 -6.88
N MET A 66 9.14 -8.81 -6.83
CA MET A 66 8.51 -9.99 -6.22
C MET A 66 7.20 -10.33 -6.94
N GLU A 67 6.94 -11.63 -7.12
CA GLU A 67 5.67 -12.11 -7.66
C GLU A 67 4.50 -11.75 -6.75
N ALA A 68 3.40 -11.32 -7.34
CA ALA A 68 2.19 -10.89 -6.66
C ALA A 68 0.94 -11.46 -7.35
N VAL A 69 -0.09 -11.67 -6.57
CA VAL A 69 -1.43 -12.00 -7.09
C VAL A 69 -2.12 -10.69 -7.46
N GLU A 70 -2.52 -10.57 -8.72
CA GLU A 70 -3.30 -9.42 -9.17
C GLU A 70 -4.78 -9.60 -8.87
N PHE A 71 -5.43 -8.51 -8.53
CA PHE A 71 -6.87 -8.43 -8.33
C PHE A 71 -7.40 -7.05 -8.75
N ARG A 72 -8.69 -6.95 -9.03
CA ARG A 72 -9.31 -5.66 -9.34
C ARG A 72 -9.44 -4.83 -8.06
N SER A 73 -8.98 -3.59 -8.10
CA SER A 73 -9.07 -2.67 -6.95
C SER A 73 -10.50 -2.44 -6.47
N SER A 74 -11.48 -2.55 -7.39
CA SER A 74 -12.92 -2.43 -7.10
C SER A 74 -13.56 -3.71 -6.52
N ASP A 75 -12.82 -4.83 -6.48
CA ASP A 75 -13.32 -6.10 -5.95
C ASP A 75 -12.23 -6.86 -5.16
N PRO A 76 -11.84 -6.36 -3.97
CA PRO A 76 -10.86 -7.05 -3.13
C PRO A 76 -11.36 -8.40 -2.61
N TRP A 77 -12.67 -8.60 -2.59
CA TRP A 77 -13.27 -9.84 -2.10
C TRP A 77 -12.96 -11.05 -2.98
N SER A 78 -12.66 -10.84 -4.27
CA SER A 78 -12.19 -11.87 -5.19
C SER A 78 -10.88 -12.54 -4.78
N VAL A 79 -10.11 -11.94 -3.88
CA VAL A 79 -8.89 -12.51 -3.31
C VAL A 79 -9.17 -13.69 -2.38
N LEU A 80 -10.30 -13.72 -1.67
CA LEU A 80 -10.58 -14.76 -0.67
C LEU A 80 -10.61 -16.18 -1.25
N PRO A 81 -11.30 -16.47 -2.37
CA PRO A 81 -11.23 -17.78 -3.00
C PRO A 81 -9.84 -18.11 -3.53
N VAL A 82 -9.07 -17.12 -4.04
CA VAL A 82 -7.69 -17.34 -4.51
C VAL A 82 -6.78 -17.72 -3.34
N LEU A 83 -6.94 -17.05 -2.19
CA LEU A 83 -6.22 -17.34 -0.95
C LEU A 83 -6.47 -18.80 -0.52
N SER A 84 -7.75 -19.21 -0.43
CA SER A 84 -8.15 -20.57 -0.07
C SER A 84 -7.62 -21.62 -1.06
N ALA A 85 -7.71 -21.37 -2.37
CA ALA A 85 -7.19 -22.26 -3.39
C ALA A 85 -5.66 -22.39 -3.32
N THR A 86 -4.96 -21.31 -3.02
CA THR A 86 -3.51 -21.32 -2.83
C THR A 86 -3.12 -22.16 -1.62
N GLU A 87 -3.79 -21.99 -0.47
CA GLU A 87 -3.55 -22.81 0.74
C GLU A 87 -3.76 -24.29 0.46
N GLN A 88 -4.84 -24.66 -0.25
CA GLN A 88 -5.10 -26.04 -0.66
C GLN A 88 -3.99 -26.58 -1.56
N LYS A 89 -3.55 -25.80 -2.54
CA LYS A 89 -2.49 -26.18 -3.49
C LYS A 89 -1.15 -26.44 -2.82
N ILE A 90 -0.76 -25.59 -1.88
CA ILE A 90 0.54 -25.73 -1.18
C ILE A 90 0.46 -26.66 0.05
N GLY A 91 -0.76 -27.05 0.47
CA GLY A 91 -0.99 -27.87 1.66
C GLY A 91 -0.59 -27.18 2.96
N LYS A 92 -0.54 -25.86 2.99
CA LYS A 92 -0.14 -25.03 4.14
C LYS A 92 -0.99 -23.77 4.19
N ARG A 93 -1.14 -23.22 5.40
CA ARG A 93 -1.78 -21.93 5.60
C ARG A 93 -0.91 -20.80 5.05
N ILE A 94 -1.54 -19.76 4.54
CA ILE A 94 -0.95 -18.42 4.37
C ILE A 94 -1.05 -17.73 5.74
N GLU A 95 0.07 -17.33 6.33
CA GLU A 95 0.07 -16.65 7.62
C GLU A 95 -0.06 -15.14 7.47
N CYS A 96 0.39 -14.60 6.33
CA CYS A 96 0.38 -13.15 6.10
C CYS A 96 -0.09 -12.80 4.68
N VAL A 97 -0.95 -11.80 4.59
CA VAL A 97 -1.37 -11.19 3.32
C VAL A 97 -0.77 -9.78 3.25
N ALA A 98 0.02 -9.52 2.24
CA ALA A 98 0.65 -8.22 2.00
C ALA A 98 -0.01 -7.54 0.80
N LEU A 99 -0.27 -6.24 0.88
CA LEU A 99 -0.92 -5.44 -0.16
C LEU A 99 -0.10 -4.18 -0.42
N ASP A 100 0.33 -3.97 -1.66
CA ASP A 100 0.92 -2.70 -2.10
C ASP A 100 -0.14 -1.79 -2.72
N GLU A 101 0.10 -0.47 -2.69
CA GLU A 101 -0.77 0.58 -3.24
C GLU A 101 -2.22 0.52 -2.71
N GLY A 102 -2.39 0.30 -1.40
CA GLY A 102 -3.69 0.12 -0.76
C GLY A 102 -4.68 1.25 -0.98
N GLN A 103 -4.22 2.49 -1.21
CA GLN A 103 -5.09 3.66 -1.44
C GLN A 103 -6.02 3.53 -2.65
N PHE A 104 -5.75 2.59 -3.56
CA PHE A 104 -6.59 2.37 -4.73
C PHE A 104 -7.70 1.34 -4.49
N VAL A 105 -7.64 0.59 -3.40
CA VAL A 105 -8.55 -0.52 -3.12
C VAL A 105 -9.83 -0.01 -2.50
N THR A 106 -10.96 -0.34 -3.11
CA THR A 106 -12.29 -0.09 -2.56
C THR A 106 -12.57 -1.03 -1.39
N ASP A 107 -13.31 -0.58 -0.38
CA ASP A 107 -13.62 -1.35 0.83
C ASP A 107 -12.37 -1.90 1.55
N LEU A 108 -11.23 -1.20 1.43
CA LEU A 108 -9.95 -1.62 2.01
C LEU A 108 -10.05 -1.88 3.51
N PHE A 109 -10.77 -1.03 4.23
CA PHE A 109 -10.95 -1.16 5.67
C PHE A 109 -11.68 -2.46 6.03
N LEU A 110 -12.83 -2.72 5.40
CA LEU A 110 -13.61 -3.92 5.66
C LEU A 110 -12.89 -5.19 5.21
N PHE A 111 -12.22 -5.15 4.08
CA PHE A 111 -11.41 -6.26 3.57
C PHE A 111 -10.26 -6.60 4.51
N THR A 112 -9.49 -5.58 4.94
CA THR A 112 -8.39 -5.75 5.89
C THR A 112 -8.90 -6.30 7.22
N LYS A 113 -9.99 -5.73 7.76
CA LYS A 113 -10.62 -6.21 8.98
C LYS A 113 -11.04 -7.68 8.88
N ARG A 114 -11.62 -8.08 7.75
CA ARG A 114 -12.02 -9.47 7.50
C ARG A 114 -10.85 -10.44 7.53
N LEU A 115 -9.72 -10.07 6.91
CA LEU A 115 -8.50 -10.89 6.94
C LEU A 115 -7.97 -11.05 8.38
N LEU A 116 -7.89 -9.95 9.14
CA LEU A 116 -7.44 -9.96 10.53
C LEU A 116 -8.34 -10.84 11.41
N GLU A 117 -9.65 -10.73 11.26
CA GLU A 117 -10.63 -11.56 11.99
C GLU A 117 -10.58 -13.02 11.55
N SER A 118 -10.09 -13.31 10.37
CA SER A 118 -9.81 -14.67 9.89
C SER A 118 -8.47 -15.21 10.37
N GLY A 119 -7.70 -14.41 11.13
CA GLY A 119 -6.44 -14.78 11.75
C GLY A 119 -5.25 -14.70 10.79
N TYR A 120 -5.36 -13.96 9.68
CA TYR A 120 -4.22 -13.61 8.84
C TYR A 120 -3.54 -12.36 9.40
N ASP A 121 -2.22 -12.35 9.47
CA ASP A 121 -1.49 -11.08 9.57
C ASP A 121 -1.67 -10.32 8.25
N VAL A 122 -1.76 -8.99 8.34
CA VAL A 122 -1.91 -8.14 7.14
C VAL A 122 -0.84 -7.07 7.13
N MET A 123 -0.20 -6.88 5.99
CA MET A 123 0.67 -5.73 5.72
C MET A 123 0.06 -4.90 4.60
N VAL A 124 -0.11 -3.60 4.82
CA VAL A 124 -0.61 -2.68 3.79
C VAL A 124 0.38 -1.55 3.62
N SER A 125 0.75 -1.27 2.37
CA SER A 125 1.52 -0.07 2.02
C SER A 125 0.71 0.85 1.13
N GLY A 126 0.83 2.17 1.32
CA GLY A 126 0.12 3.13 0.50
C GLY A 126 0.34 4.60 0.86
N LEU A 127 -0.27 5.46 0.07
CA LEU A 127 -0.30 6.91 0.26
C LEU A 127 -1.49 7.31 1.14
N GLU A 128 -1.26 8.19 2.11
CA GLU A 128 -2.33 8.74 2.94
C GLU A 128 -3.06 9.91 2.27
N LEU A 129 -2.34 10.66 1.42
CA LEU A 129 -2.88 11.83 0.74
C LEU A 129 -2.77 11.68 -0.78
N ASP A 130 -3.76 12.19 -1.48
CA ASP A 130 -3.71 12.38 -2.93
C ASP A 130 -2.99 13.70 -3.30
N PHE A 131 -2.87 13.99 -4.60
CA PHE A 131 -2.18 15.18 -5.10
C PHE A 131 -2.89 16.51 -4.76
N ARG A 132 -4.12 16.46 -4.26
CA ARG A 132 -4.91 17.61 -3.77
C ARG A 132 -4.69 17.85 -2.28
N GLY A 133 -3.93 16.98 -1.60
CA GLY A 133 -3.77 17.01 -0.15
C GLY A 133 -4.99 16.47 0.61
N LEU A 134 -5.86 15.73 -0.06
CA LEU A 134 -7.03 15.08 0.54
C LEU A 134 -6.72 13.64 0.93
N PRO A 135 -7.46 13.05 1.90
CA PRO A 135 -7.37 11.64 2.22
C PRO A 135 -7.47 10.77 0.98
N PHE A 136 -6.56 9.80 0.83
CA PHE A 136 -6.51 8.94 -0.33
C PHE A 136 -7.03 7.54 -0.01
N GLY A 137 -8.19 7.19 -0.56
CA GLY A 137 -8.88 5.96 -0.24
C GLY A 137 -9.14 5.85 1.26
N GLU A 138 -9.07 4.65 1.78
CA GLU A 138 -9.31 4.34 3.19
C GLU A 138 -8.02 4.14 4.02
N MET A 139 -6.88 4.65 3.52
CA MET A 139 -5.58 4.45 4.19
C MET A 139 -5.54 5.04 5.60
N LEU A 140 -6.14 6.21 5.81
CA LEU A 140 -6.19 6.84 7.13
C LEU A 140 -7.07 6.03 8.11
N ASP A 141 -8.12 5.40 7.63
CA ASP A 141 -9.03 4.59 8.45
C ASP A 141 -8.34 3.33 8.98
N LEU A 142 -7.35 2.79 8.24
CA LEU A 142 -6.57 1.64 8.71
C LEU A 142 -5.78 1.92 9.98
N SER A 143 -5.46 3.16 10.28
CA SER A 143 -4.77 3.54 11.53
C SER A 143 -5.58 3.15 12.78
N TRP A 144 -6.91 3.13 12.68
CA TRP A 144 -7.78 2.63 13.74
C TRP A 144 -7.65 1.12 13.91
N LEU A 145 -7.57 0.34 12.82
CA LEU A 145 -7.32 -1.10 12.90
C LEU A 145 -5.97 -1.43 13.52
N VAL A 146 -4.92 -0.64 13.23
CA VAL A 146 -3.60 -0.80 13.86
C VAL A 146 -3.72 -0.82 15.38
N ARG A 147 -4.48 0.11 15.95
CA ARG A 147 -4.69 0.20 17.41
C ARG A 147 -5.50 -0.97 17.94
N THR A 148 -6.55 -1.35 17.21
CA THR A 148 -7.50 -2.40 17.63
C THR A 148 -6.90 -3.81 17.57
N TYR A 149 -6.05 -4.08 16.57
CA TYR A 149 -5.48 -5.40 16.31
C TYR A 149 -3.99 -5.51 16.70
N SER A 150 -3.56 -4.72 17.68
CA SER A 150 -2.18 -4.73 18.20
C SER A 150 -1.13 -4.66 17.07
N GLY A 151 -1.41 -3.82 16.09
CA GLY A 151 -0.58 -3.67 14.90
C GLY A 151 0.56 -2.67 15.08
N ASN A 152 1.21 -2.34 13.97
CA ASN A 152 2.30 -1.38 13.90
C ASN A 152 2.08 -0.40 12.73
N LEU A 153 2.21 0.90 13.01
CA LEU A 153 2.25 1.96 12.01
C LEU A 153 3.70 2.37 11.76
N THR A 154 4.10 2.36 10.50
CA THR A 154 5.42 2.84 10.06
C THR A 154 5.24 4.00 9.10
N GLU A 155 5.65 5.18 9.53
CA GLU A 155 5.64 6.39 8.73
C GLU A 155 7.00 6.60 8.08
N LEU A 156 7.06 6.45 6.76
CA LEU A 156 8.27 6.67 5.99
C LEU A 156 8.34 8.11 5.50
N VAL A 157 9.56 8.62 5.39
CA VAL A 157 9.82 10.02 5.04
C VAL A 157 10.38 10.12 3.63
N ALA A 158 9.93 11.12 2.88
CA ALA A 158 10.60 11.65 1.70
C ALA A 158 10.98 13.12 1.96
N TYR A 159 11.80 13.68 1.07
CA TYR A 159 12.27 15.05 1.20
C TYR A 159 11.87 15.89 0.00
N CYS A 160 11.44 17.10 0.29
CA CYS A 160 11.23 18.15 -0.69
C CYS A 160 12.59 18.59 -1.27
N SER A 161 12.57 19.20 -2.44
CA SER A 161 13.79 19.78 -3.07
C SER A 161 14.53 20.79 -2.20
N CYS A 162 13.87 21.38 -1.20
CA CYS A 162 14.50 22.29 -0.22
C CYS A 162 15.15 21.56 0.97
N GLY A 163 15.11 20.23 1.03
CA GLY A 163 15.63 19.44 2.15
C GLY A 163 14.67 19.25 3.34
N ALA A 164 13.51 19.92 3.35
CA ALA A 164 12.51 19.71 4.40
C ALA A 164 11.74 18.41 4.19
N LYS A 165 11.19 17.82 5.28
CA LYS A 165 10.32 16.66 5.19
C LYS A 165 9.12 16.94 4.28
N ALA A 166 8.88 16.05 3.33
CA ALA A 166 7.76 16.13 2.42
C ALA A 166 6.54 15.42 3.03
N LEU A 167 5.38 16.02 2.87
CA LEU A 167 4.09 15.50 3.31
C LEU A 167 3.15 15.26 2.13
N TYR A 168 3.32 16.03 1.05
CA TYR A 168 2.35 16.09 -0.05
C TYR A 168 2.91 15.48 -1.33
N PRO A 169 2.14 14.68 -2.05
CA PRO A 169 2.47 14.21 -3.39
C PRO A 169 2.03 15.25 -4.44
N GLN A 170 2.88 16.20 -4.77
CA GLN A 170 2.60 17.18 -5.81
C GLN A 170 2.60 16.52 -7.18
N ARG A 171 1.46 16.49 -7.86
CA ARG A 171 1.38 16.05 -9.26
C ARG A 171 1.69 17.21 -10.20
N LEU A 172 2.48 16.93 -11.23
CA LEU A 172 2.86 17.89 -12.26
C LEU A 172 2.38 17.42 -13.64
N ILE A 173 1.92 18.37 -14.45
CA ILE A 173 1.65 18.21 -15.88
C ILE A 173 2.44 19.31 -16.59
N ASP A 174 3.34 18.92 -17.47
CA ASP A 174 4.27 19.85 -18.16
C ASP A 174 5.02 20.78 -17.21
N GLY A 175 5.42 20.24 -16.05
CA GLY A 175 6.15 20.98 -15.01
C GLY A 175 5.31 21.92 -14.16
N GLN A 176 3.99 22.00 -14.41
CA GLN A 176 3.05 22.81 -13.62
C GLN A 176 2.17 21.91 -12.72
N PRO A 177 1.71 22.42 -11.57
CA PRO A 177 0.76 21.69 -10.74
C PRO A 177 -0.46 21.23 -11.54
N ALA A 178 -0.82 19.96 -11.41
CA ALA A 178 -2.00 19.41 -12.09
C ALA A 178 -3.27 20.14 -11.64
N PRO A 179 -4.24 20.41 -12.54
CA PRO A 179 -5.54 20.93 -12.15
C PRO A 179 -6.25 20.07 -11.12
N TYR A 180 -7.10 20.66 -10.29
CA TYR A 180 -7.78 19.98 -9.21
C TYR A 180 -8.65 18.81 -9.67
N ASP A 181 -9.33 18.96 -10.79
CA ASP A 181 -10.22 17.98 -11.43
C ASP A 181 -9.50 16.93 -12.27
N SER A 182 -8.15 16.98 -12.30
CA SER A 182 -7.37 15.96 -13.00
C SER A 182 -7.64 14.57 -12.43
N PRO A 183 -7.77 13.53 -13.29
CA PRO A 183 -8.00 12.18 -12.81
C PRO A 183 -6.85 11.70 -11.94
N ILE A 184 -7.18 10.92 -10.91
CA ILE A 184 -6.19 10.20 -10.12
C ILE A 184 -5.63 9.08 -10.98
N ILE A 185 -4.32 9.09 -11.23
CA ILE A 185 -3.63 8.06 -12.00
C ILE A 185 -2.61 7.33 -11.14
N MET A 186 -2.52 6.02 -11.32
CA MET A 186 -1.59 5.16 -10.60
C MET A 186 -0.16 5.27 -11.11
N ALA A 187 0.02 5.44 -12.40
CA ALA A 187 1.33 5.51 -13.03
C ALA A 187 1.79 6.97 -13.15
N GLY A 188 3.05 7.22 -12.88
CA GLY A 188 3.64 8.45 -13.32
C GLY A 188 4.89 8.89 -12.61
N ASP A 189 5.84 9.34 -13.42
CA ASP A 189 7.02 10.06 -12.98
C ASP A 189 6.74 11.52 -12.66
N ASN A 190 5.49 11.95 -12.86
CA ASN A 190 5.02 13.32 -12.72
C ASN A 190 4.61 13.70 -11.29
N TYR A 191 5.08 12.96 -10.29
CA TYR A 191 4.85 13.27 -8.89
C TYR A 191 6.14 13.62 -8.18
N GLU A 192 6.11 14.69 -7.41
CA GLU A 192 7.21 15.11 -6.56
C GLU A 192 6.79 15.22 -5.10
N PRO A 193 7.64 14.78 -4.15
CA PRO A 193 7.39 14.99 -2.74
C PRO A 193 7.60 16.46 -2.39
N ARG A 194 6.63 17.11 -1.77
CA ARG A 194 6.67 18.51 -1.37
C ARG A 194 6.40 18.69 0.13
N CYS A 195 7.10 19.65 0.75
CA CYS A 195 6.76 20.11 2.10
C CYS A 195 5.60 21.12 2.04
N GLY A 196 5.01 21.44 3.20
CA GLY A 196 3.88 22.36 3.27
C GLY A 196 4.14 23.75 2.69
N THR A 197 5.41 24.22 2.71
CA THR A 197 5.79 25.52 2.12
C THR A 197 5.86 25.49 0.60
N HIS A 198 6.22 24.36 0.00
CA HIS A 198 6.42 24.22 -1.45
C HIS A 198 5.32 23.42 -2.15
N PHE A 199 4.35 22.93 -1.42
CA PHE A 199 3.16 22.34 -1.99
C PHE A 199 2.25 23.43 -2.53
N ILE A 200 1.89 23.32 -3.81
CA ILE A 200 0.96 24.23 -4.47
C ILE A 200 -0.40 23.51 -4.51
N LEU A 201 -1.34 24.00 -3.73
CA LEU A 201 -2.69 23.45 -3.71
C LEU A 201 -3.33 23.62 -5.09
N PRO A 202 -3.78 22.55 -5.73
CA PRO A 202 -4.51 22.68 -6.99
C PRO A 202 -5.72 23.61 -6.82
N GLY A 203 -5.98 24.45 -7.82
CA GLY A 203 -7.14 25.34 -7.80
C GLY A 203 -8.42 24.56 -7.56
N THR A 204 -9.25 25.02 -6.62
CA THR A 204 -10.59 24.46 -6.44
C THR A 204 -11.42 24.72 -7.70
N PRO A 205 -12.19 23.74 -8.20
CA PRO A 205 -13.13 24.02 -9.28
C PRO A 205 -14.11 25.11 -8.85
N HIS A 206 -14.30 26.09 -9.70
CA HIS A 206 -15.27 27.18 -9.51
C HIS A 206 -16.67 26.73 -9.84
#